data_1e093a4c1efa5eafd46555acf71009b7
#
_entry.id   1e093a4c1efa5eafd46555acf71009b7
#
_cell.length_a   1.000
_cell.length_b   1.000
_cell.length_c   1.000
_cell.angle_alpha   90.00
_cell.angle_beta   90.00
_cell.angle_gamma   90.00
#
_symmetry.space_group_name_H-M   'P 1'
#
loop_
_entity.id
_entity.type
_entity.pdbx_description
1 polymer ?
#
loop_
_entity_poly.entity_id
_entity_poly.type
_entity_poly.pdbx_seq_one_letter_code
_entity_poly.pdbx_strand_id
1 'polypeptide(L)'
;MGKKSVNNLYKPMLEHSNVEQKFHKAAKGKTERPDVAVILEPTNIQRHVKNVIEQLENTAPEGYDVPHPEKAWKPSRHGKVYINEGTSRKVRMIEKPRYNYEQVIHHIVVSACYDIFMKGMYEFSCGSVPNRGAHYGKKYIERWIQRDKKNCKYVLKMDIRHFFESVDHDVLKAWLKKKIRDERMLYILELIIDGSEVGLPLGFYTSQWLSNFMLQPLDHFIKEQLKAVHYIRYMDDMVVFGKNKKELHRMQQEIERFLREKFNLQMKGNWQVFRFDYTEKKTGKRKGRPLDFMGFQFYHDKTILRESIMLSCTRKVNRVAKKEKITWYDATAILSYMGYLSNTDTYDMYLQRVKPYVNVKKLKKIVSKHSKRKEREKHERMERSVRNGGRTAGGVRHSSVTDNGISETQYQESNERGCRRKENHRMAARGA
;
A
#
# COMPACT_ATOMS: atom_id res chain seq x y z
N MET A 1 -0.79 -0.85 -32.11
CA MET A 1 -0.91 0.61 -31.89
C MET A 1 0.12 1.07 -30.88
N GLY A 2 1.09 1.91 -31.29
CA GLY A 2 2.12 2.44 -30.43
C GLY A 2 1.47 3.30 -29.33
N LYS A 3 1.64 2.91 -28.06
CA LYS A 3 1.16 3.68 -26.91
C LYS A 3 1.92 5.01 -26.89
N LYS A 4 1.23 6.13 -27.13
CA LYS A 4 1.82 7.48 -27.08
C LYS A 4 2.49 7.68 -25.73
N SER A 5 3.77 8.03 -25.73
CA SER A 5 4.49 8.49 -24.55
C SER A 5 3.98 9.87 -24.14
N VAL A 6 4.07 10.17 -22.84
CA VAL A 6 3.54 11.41 -22.26
C VAL A 6 4.67 12.44 -22.11
N ASN A 7 4.38 13.67 -22.49
CA ASN A 7 5.24 14.83 -22.29
C ASN A 7 4.54 15.84 -21.37
N ASN A 8 5.27 16.88 -20.92
CA ASN A 8 4.73 17.98 -20.12
C ASN A 8 4.18 17.55 -18.75
N LEU A 9 4.92 16.71 -18.04
CA LEU A 9 4.62 16.28 -16.66
C LEU A 9 5.27 17.21 -15.63
N TYR A 10 6.42 17.75 -15.98
CA TYR A 10 7.26 18.53 -15.09
C TYR A 10 6.63 19.88 -14.70
N LYS A 11 6.21 20.70 -15.68
CA LYS A 11 5.66 22.04 -15.39
C LYS A 11 4.43 22.02 -14.47
N PRO A 12 3.39 21.18 -14.70
CA PRO A 12 2.21 21.14 -13.83
C PRO A 12 2.51 20.64 -12.41
N MET A 13 3.56 19.85 -12.21
CA MET A 13 3.87 19.36 -10.87
C MET A 13 4.39 20.48 -9.94
N LEU A 14 4.92 21.57 -10.48
CA LEU A 14 5.48 22.69 -9.74
C LEU A 14 4.43 23.75 -9.34
N GLU A 15 3.16 23.57 -9.72
CA GLU A 15 2.10 24.46 -9.26
C GLU A 15 2.09 24.54 -7.74
N HIS A 16 2.06 25.77 -7.21
CA HIS A 16 2.19 26.06 -5.79
C HIS A 16 1.18 25.29 -4.95
N SER A 17 -0.10 25.30 -5.35
CA SER A 17 -1.17 24.57 -4.67
C SER A 17 -0.96 23.05 -4.68
N ASN A 18 -0.44 22.49 -5.78
CA ASN A 18 -0.10 21.09 -5.88
C ASN A 18 1.03 20.72 -4.91
N VAL A 19 2.11 21.50 -4.87
CA VAL A 19 3.25 21.26 -3.98
C VAL A 19 2.82 21.34 -2.52
N GLU A 20 2.04 22.36 -2.14
CA GLU A 20 1.50 22.51 -0.78
C GLU A 20 0.66 21.29 -0.37
N GLN A 21 -0.23 20.82 -1.24
CA GLN A 21 -1.00 19.61 -0.98
C GLN A 21 -0.11 18.38 -0.72
N LYS A 22 1.07 18.28 -1.36
CA LYS A 22 1.97 17.14 -1.14
C LYS A 22 2.69 17.21 0.20
N PHE A 23 2.95 18.39 0.74
CA PHE A 23 3.40 18.54 2.13
C PHE A 23 2.39 17.90 3.09
N HIS A 24 1.11 18.20 2.95
CA HIS A 24 0.07 17.60 3.80
C HIS A 24 -0.08 16.07 3.57
N LYS A 25 -0.03 15.61 2.32
CA LYS A 25 -0.08 14.16 2.01
C LYS A 25 1.11 13.40 2.60
N ALA A 26 2.32 13.92 2.45
CA ALA A 26 3.54 13.30 2.99
C ALA A 26 3.56 13.28 4.53
N ALA A 27 2.88 14.24 5.18
CA ALA A 27 2.77 14.34 6.62
C ALA A 27 1.75 13.38 7.26
N LYS A 28 0.90 12.72 6.48
CA LYS A 28 -0.15 11.85 7.00
C LYS A 28 0.43 10.80 7.97
N GLY A 29 -0.08 10.79 9.22
CA GLY A 29 0.41 9.92 10.30
C GLY A 29 1.74 10.34 10.93
N LYS A 30 2.26 11.54 10.60
CA LYS A 30 3.54 12.05 11.10
C LYS A 30 3.45 13.50 11.65
N THR A 31 2.26 14.08 11.68
CA THR A 31 2.03 15.48 12.10
C THR A 31 2.45 15.81 13.52
N GLU A 32 2.67 14.79 14.36
CA GLU A 32 3.18 14.96 15.73
C GLU A 32 4.71 15.00 15.83
N ARG A 33 5.40 14.70 14.76
CA ARG A 33 6.85 14.82 14.73
C ARG A 33 7.22 16.31 14.72
N PRO A 34 8.15 16.77 15.59
CA PRO A 34 8.52 18.19 15.69
C PRO A 34 8.98 18.77 14.34
N ASP A 35 9.80 18.01 13.60
CA ASP A 35 10.30 18.43 12.27
C ASP A 35 9.18 18.60 11.23
N VAL A 36 8.11 17.80 11.31
CA VAL A 36 6.94 17.90 10.43
C VAL A 36 6.02 19.03 10.86
N ALA A 37 5.76 19.13 12.17
CA ALA A 37 4.86 20.14 12.73
C ALA A 37 5.31 21.56 12.41
N VAL A 38 6.60 21.87 12.59
CA VAL A 38 7.19 23.18 12.30
C VAL A 38 7.05 23.57 10.82
N ILE A 39 7.27 22.61 9.92
CA ILE A 39 7.14 22.86 8.46
C ILE A 39 5.67 23.16 8.08
N LEU A 40 4.72 22.48 8.72
CA LEU A 40 3.29 22.62 8.40
C LEU A 40 2.61 23.82 9.09
N GLU A 41 3.33 24.60 9.89
CA GLU A 41 2.80 25.85 10.44
C GLU A 41 2.40 26.81 9.30
N PRO A 42 1.24 27.48 9.39
CA PRO A 42 0.76 28.39 8.34
C PRO A 42 1.77 29.48 7.94
N THR A 43 2.58 29.94 8.89
CA THR A 43 3.63 30.93 8.67
C THR A 43 4.87 30.38 7.96
N ASN A 44 5.11 29.08 8.06
CA ASN A 44 6.31 28.43 7.54
C ASN A 44 6.07 27.70 6.21
N ILE A 45 4.90 27.08 6.04
CA ILE A 45 4.65 26.18 4.90
C ILE A 45 4.89 26.87 3.55
N GLN A 46 4.48 28.13 3.40
CA GLN A 46 4.64 28.88 2.15
C GLN A 46 6.12 29.06 1.75
N ARG A 47 6.99 29.29 2.73
CA ARG A 47 8.43 29.36 2.51
C ARG A 47 8.99 28.00 2.06
N HIS A 48 8.54 26.91 2.70
CA HIS A 48 8.99 25.56 2.34
C HIS A 48 8.49 25.14 0.96
N VAL A 49 7.27 25.51 0.59
CA VAL A 49 6.73 25.29 -0.76
C VAL A 49 7.59 25.99 -1.82
N LYS A 50 7.89 27.28 -1.62
CA LYS A 50 8.78 28.04 -2.51
C LYS A 50 10.15 27.38 -2.64
N ASN A 51 10.75 26.96 -1.53
CA ASN A 51 12.06 26.30 -1.54
C ASN A 51 12.04 24.97 -2.34
N VAL A 52 10.96 24.16 -2.23
CA VAL A 52 10.84 22.92 -3.01
C VAL A 52 10.68 23.22 -4.49
N ILE A 53 9.87 24.23 -4.85
CA ILE A 53 9.71 24.67 -6.24
C ILE A 53 11.05 25.12 -6.80
N GLU A 54 11.75 26.02 -6.10
CA GLU A 54 13.06 26.54 -6.51
C GLU A 54 14.08 25.40 -6.72
N GLN A 55 14.16 24.45 -5.78
CA GLN A 55 15.04 23.28 -5.93
C GLN A 55 14.70 22.46 -7.17
N LEU A 56 13.42 22.18 -7.40
CA LEU A 56 13.00 21.41 -8.57
C LEU A 56 13.20 22.19 -9.86
N GLU A 57 12.95 23.51 -9.90
CA GLU A 57 13.19 24.37 -11.06
C GLU A 57 14.67 24.40 -11.48
N ASN A 58 15.56 24.22 -10.53
CA ASN A 58 17.00 24.13 -10.80
C ASN A 58 17.50 22.69 -11.01
N THR A 59 16.60 21.68 -10.93
CA THR A 59 16.93 20.27 -11.17
C THR A 59 16.67 19.92 -12.63
N ALA A 60 17.72 19.74 -13.40
CA ALA A 60 17.66 19.42 -14.81
C ALA A 60 18.88 18.60 -15.25
N PRO A 61 18.77 17.83 -16.36
CA PRO A 61 19.94 17.18 -16.96
C PRO A 61 20.95 18.19 -17.47
N GLU A 62 22.16 17.71 -17.73
CA GLU A 62 23.24 18.53 -18.31
C GLU A 62 22.79 19.16 -19.65
N GLY A 63 23.21 20.42 -19.88
CA GLY A 63 22.83 21.17 -21.06
C GLY A 63 21.54 21.98 -20.96
N TYR A 64 20.80 21.85 -19.85
CA TYR A 64 19.64 22.71 -19.58
C TYR A 64 20.09 24.01 -18.91
N ASP A 65 19.63 25.14 -19.44
CA ASP A 65 19.80 26.43 -18.78
C ASP A 65 18.85 26.52 -17.58
N VAL A 66 19.44 26.64 -16.38
CA VAL A 66 18.71 26.78 -15.11
C VAL A 66 19.35 27.95 -14.32
N PRO A 67 18.53 28.78 -13.64
CA PRO A 67 19.02 30.00 -13.00
C PRO A 67 20.08 29.77 -11.91
N HIS A 68 19.92 28.68 -11.13
CA HIS A 68 20.71 28.41 -9.92
C HIS A 68 21.07 26.93 -9.80
N PRO A 69 22.00 26.38 -10.62
CA PRO A 69 22.36 24.96 -10.60
C PRO A 69 22.80 24.45 -9.22
N GLU A 70 23.38 25.32 -8.40
CA GLU A 70 23.83 25.02 -7.05
C GLU A 70 22.66 24.71 -6.08
N LYS A 71 21.46 25.20 -6.40
CA LYS A 71 20.23 24.95 -5.63
C LYS A 71 19.47 23.70 -6.09
N ALA A 72 19.94 23.00 -7.12
CA ALA A 72 19.31 21.80 -7.62
C ALA A 72 19.09 20.78 -6.50
N TRP A 73 17.90 20.16 -6.48
CA TRP A 73 17.63 19.07 -5.55
C TRP A 73 18.54 17.86 -5.82
N LYS A 74 19.08 17.33 -4.74
CA LYS A 74 19.89 16.10 -4.76
C LYS A 74 19.36 15.15 -3.67
N PRO A 75 19.26 13.83 -3.96
CA PRO A 75 18.91 12.85 -2.93
C PRO A 75 19.85 12.95 -1.73
N SER A 76 19.27 12.93 -0.54
CA SER A 76 20.06 13.00 0.70
C SER A 76 20.42 11.61 1.19
N ARG A 77 21.44 11.49 2.06
CA ARG A 77 21.70 10.25 2.79
C ARG A 77 20.52 9.88 3.67
N HIS A 78 20.03 8.64 3.56
CA HIS A 78 18.85 8.18 4.27
C HIS A 78 19.23 7.50 5.60
N GLY A 79 18.39 7.71 6.61
CA GLY A 79 18.50 6.95 7.85
C GLY A 79 18.05 5.51 7.66
N LYS A 80 18.90 4.55 8.03
CA LYS A 80 18.58 3.12 7.99
C LYS A 80 17.98 2.67 9.32
N VAL A 81 16.83 1.97 9.28
CA VAL A 81 16.17 1.41 10.46
C VAL A 81 15.88 -0.07 10.21
N TYR A 82 16.26 -0.90 11.18
CA TYR A 82 15.99 -2.33 11.12
C TYR A 82 14.68 -2.64 11.84
N ILE A 83 13.75 -3.25 11.12
CA ILE A 83 12.44 -3.64 11.66
C ILE A 83 12.31 -5.16 11.66
N ASN A 84 11.97 -5.72 12.82
CA ASN A 84 11.62 -7.13 12.94
C ASN A 84 10.19 -7.36 12.42
N GLU A 85 10.02 -8.19 11.42
CA GLU A 85 8.70 -8.65 10.98
C GLU A 85 8.12 -9.63 12.01
N GLY A 86 7.41 -9.11 12.97
CA GLY A 86 6.59 -9.78 13.96
C GLY A 86 6.78 -11.30 14.13
N THR A 87 6.04 -12.08 13.36
CA THR A 87 6.03 -13.55 13.47
C THR A 87 7.10 -14.26 12.65
N SER A 88 7.64 -13.64 11.62
CA SER A 88 8.63 -14.29 10.72
C SER A 88 10.05 -14.23 11.24
N ARG A 89 10.31 -13.44 12.29
CA ARG A 89 11.65 -13.12 12.83
C ARG A 89 12.63 -12.54 11.78
N LYS A 90 12.13 -12.16 10.61
CA LYS A 90 12.96 -11.52 9.58
C LYS A 90 13.22 -10.07 9.98
N VAL A 91 14.48 -9.69 9.90
CA VAL A 91 14.89 -8.29 10.03
C VAL A 91 14.89 -7.68 8.63
N ARG A 92 14.14 -6.60 8.45
CA ARG A 92 14.19 -5.80 7.21
C ARG A 92 14.85 -4.47 7.49
N MET A 93 15.78 -4.10 6.64
CA MET A 93 16.32 -2.75 6.61
C MET A 93 15.34 -1.85 5.86
N ILE A 94 14.93 -0.77 6.50
CA ILE A 94 14.06 0.25 5.90
C ILE A 94 14.84 1.54 5.85
N GLU A 95 14.93 2.13 4.67
CA GLU A 95 15.48 3.47 4.50
C GLU A 95 14.38 4.51 4.72
N LYS A 96 14.67 5.52 5.53
CA LYS A 96 13.75 6.61 5.84
C LYS A 96 14.22 7.89 5.17
N PRO A 97 13.58 8.31 4.07
CA PRO A 97 13.85 9.61 3.49
C PRO A 97 13.46 10.70 4.48
N ARG A 98 14.18 11.81 4.48
CA ARG A 98 13.86 12.96 5.34
C ARG A 98 12.53 13.57 4.88
N TYR A 99 11.70 13.98 5.83
CA TYR A 99 10.47 14.69 5.50
C TYR A 99 10.77 16.00 4.77
N ASN A 100 11.83 16.67 5.15
CA ASN A 100 12.30 17.94 4.60
C ASN A 100 13.37 17.71 3.48
N TYR A 101 13.07 17.67 2.28
CA TYR A 101 11.90 17.77 1.41
C TYR A 101 11.68 16.48 0.63
N GLU A 102 12.50 15.50 0.84
CA GLU A 102 12.62 14.31 0.02
C GLU A 102 11.31 13.51 -0.05
N GLN A 103 10.66 13.28 1.12
CA GLN A 103 9.36 12.62 1.11
C GLN A 103 8.32 13.43 0.33
N VAL A 104 8.37 14.76 0.40
CA VAL A 104 7.45 15.64 -0.32
C VAL A 104 7.70 15.54 -1.82
N ILE A 105 8.96 15.56 -2.27
CA ILE A 105 9.35 15.42 -3.68
C ILE A 105 8.90 14.06 -4.22
N HIS A 106 9.07 12.97 -3.46
CA HIS A 106 8.54 11.66 -3.86
C HIS A 106 7.02 11.68 -4.08
N HIS A 107 6.27 12.38 -3.23
CA HIS A 107 4.82 12.54 -3.41
C HIS A 107 4.47 13.41 -4.63
N ILE A 108 5.23 14.46 -4.91
CA ILE A 108 5.06 15.31 -6.10
C ILE A 108 5.25 14.47 -7.37
N VAL A 109 6.38 13.77 -7.48
CA VAL A 109 6.75 12.97 -8.65
C VAL A 109 5.75 11.84 -8.90
N VAL A 110 5.37 11.08 -7.86
CA VAL A 110 4.35 10.03 -8.00
C VAL A 110 3.01 10.61 -8.44
N SER A 111 2.63 11.79 -7.93
CA SER A 111 1.38 12.42 -8.33
C SER A 111 1.39 12.85 -9.80
N ALA A 112 2.51 13.39 -10.29
CA ALA A 112 2.66 13.77 -11.69
C ALA A 112 2.64 12.54 -12.64
N CYS A 113 3.24 11.43 -12.21
CA CYS A 113 3.29 10.18 -12.97
C CYS A 113 2.11 9.25 -12.74
N TYR A 114 1.13 9.62 -11.90
CA TYR A 114 0.06 8.74 -11.43
C TYR A 114 -0.70 8.06 -12.57
N ASP A 115 -1.16 8.83 -13.56
CA ASP A 115 -1.94 8.31 -14.68
C ASP A 115 -1.13 7.36 -15.56
N ILE A 116 0.19 7.61 -15.70
CA ILE A 116 1.10 6.73 -16.43
C ILE A 116 1.23 5.40 -15.70
N PHE A 117 1.43 5.44 -14.38
CA PHE A 117 1.55 4.24 -13.56
C PHE A 117 0.25 3.43 -13.53
N MET A 118 -0.91 4.10 -13.51
CA MET A 118 -2.20 3.44 -13.45
C MET A 118 -2.69 2.90 -14.80
N LYS A 119 -2.32 3.52 -15.93
CA LYS A 119 -2.82 3.18 -17.26
C LYS A 119 -2.54 1.73 -17.69
N GLY A 120 -1.42 1.16 -17.26
CA GLY A 120 -1.05 -0.23 -17.55
C GLY A 120 -1.24 -1.18 -16.37
N MET A 121 -1.79 -0.70 -15.24
CA MET A 121 -1.91 -1.48 -14.03
C MET A 121 -2.96 -2.58 -14.17
N TYR A 122 -2.51 -3.82 -14.02
CA TYR A 122 -3.40 -4.97 -14.04
C TYR A 122 -4.46 -4.89 -12.92
N GLU A 123 -5.70 -5.26 -13.23
CA GLU A 123 -6.84 -5.13 -12.31
C GLU A 123 -6.60 -5.82 -10.96
N PHE A 124 -6.00 -7.01 -10.95
CA PHE A 124 -5.72 -7.78 -9.74
C PHE A 124 -4.28 -7.64 -9.24
N SER A 125 -3.62 -6.53 -9.54
CA SER A 125 -2.42 -6.08 -8.85
C SER A 125 -2.85 -5.39 -7.54
N CYS A 126 -2.66 -6.06 -6.40
CA CYS A 126 -3.30 -5.71 -5.13
C CYS A 126 -2.39 -5.07 -4.10
N GLY A 127 -1.07 -5.04 -4.31
CA GLY A 127 -0.11 -4.46 -3.38
C GLY A 127 0.14 -2.99 -3.66
N SER A 128 -0.05 -2.11 -2.67
CA SER A 128 0.26 -0.67 -2.75
C SER A 128 -0.40 0.10 -3.90
N VAL A 129 -1.53 -0.40 -4.40
CA VAL A 129 -2.37 0.27 -5.39
C VAL A 129 -3.62 0.81 -4.67
N PRO A 130 -4.03 2.07 -4.90
CA PRO A 130 -5.21 2.65 -4.26
C PRO A 130 -6.45 1.79 -4.48
N ASN A 131 -7.22 1.58 -3.42
CA ASN A 131 -8.45 0.77 -3.39
C ASN A 131 -8.28 -0.72 -3.76
N ARG A 132 -7.04 -1.22 -3.90
CA ARG A 132 -6.73 -2.61 -4.27
C ARG A 132 -5.80 -3.26 -3.25
N GLY A 133 -6.21 -3.32 -1.99
CA GLY A 133 -5.46 -3.97 -0.91
C GLY A 133 -5.78 -5.47 -0.77
N ALA A 134 -5.29 -6.08 0.32
CA ALA A 134 -5.50 -7.50 0.63
C ALA A 134 -6.99 -7.91 0.66
N HIS A 135 -7.88 -7.04 1.15
CA HIS A 135 -9.33 -7.32 1.16
C HIS A 135 -9.95 -7.32 -0.25
N TYR A 136 -9.44 -6.46 -1.14
CA TYR A 136 -9.85 -6.48 -2.55
C TYR A 136 -9.47 -7.81 -3.19
N GLY A 137 -8.23 -8.22 -3.07
CA GLY A 137 -7.76 -9.49 -3.60
C GLY A 137 -8.49 -10.68 -3.01
N LYS A 138 -8.73 -10.69 -1.68
CA LYS A 138 -9.52 -11.71 -0.98
C LYS A 138 -10.90 -11.89 -1.63
N LYS A 139 -11.64 -10.79 -1.85
CA LYS A 139 -12.99 -10.80 -2.44
C LYS A 139 -13.00 -11.50 -3.80
N TYR A 140 -12.00 -11.27 -4.64
CA TYR A 140 -11.94 -11.87 -5.98
C TYR A 140 -11.50 -13.33 -5.95
N ILE A 141 -10.53 -13.68 -5.10
CA ILE A 141 -10.14 -15.10 -4.91
C ILE A 141 -11.34 -15.93 -4.44
N GLU A 142 -12.09 -15.45 -3.43
CA GLU A 142 -13.32 -16.13 -2.96
C GLU A 142 -14.34 -16.31 -4.09
N ARG A 143 -14.55 -15.26 -4.89
CA ARG A 143 -15.46 -15.30 -6.05
C ARG A 143 -15.02 -16.34 -7.08
N TRP A 144 -13.74 -16.43 -7.39
CA TRP A 144 -13.21 -17.42 -8.33
C TRP A 144 -13.37 -18.84 -7.82
N ILE A 145 -13.01 -19.08 -6.56
CA ILE A 145 -13.15 -20.39 -5.91
C ILE A 145 -14.61 -20.87 -5.90
N GLN A 146 -15.55 -19.98 -5.64
CA GLN A 146 -16.98 -20.31 -5.57
C GLN A 146 -17.59 -20.53 -6.96
N ARG A 147 -17.26 -19.69 -7.95
CA ARG A 147 -17.92 -19.67 -9.25
C ARG A 147 -17.24 -20.53 -10.30
N ASP A 148 -15.94 -20.72 -10.21
CA ASP A 148 -15.15 -21.42 -11.23
C ASP A 148 -14.27 -22.53 -10.62
N LYS A 149 -14.95 -23.52 -10.03
CA LYS A 149 -14.31 -24.70 -9.42
C LYS A 149 -13.44 -25.48 -10.40
N LYS A 150 -13.77 -25.44 -11.72
CA LYS A 150 -13.04 -26.13 -12.78
C LYS A 150 -11.63 -25.55 -12.94
N ASN A 151 -11.49 -24.23 -13.01
CA ASN A 151 -10.21 -23.54 -13.17
C ASN A 151 -9.49 -23.31 -11.84
N CYS A 152 -10.14 -23.52 -10.68
CA CYS A 152 -9.53 -23.42 -9.35
C CYS A 152 -9.11 -24.79 -8.77
N LYS A 153 -8.79 -25.78 -9.61
CA LYS A 153 -8.37 -27.12 -9.16
C LYS A 153 -6.95 -27.16 -8.59
N TYR A 154 -6.04 -26.42 -9.19
CA TYR A 154 -4.64 -26.34 -8.81
C TYR A 154 -4.24 -24.89 -8.62
N VAL A 155 -3.21 -24.68 -7.81
CA VAL A 155 -2.65 -23.36 -7.52
C VAL A 155 -1.16 -23.41 -7.84
N LEU A 156 -0.68 -22.42 -8.59
CA LEU A 156 0.72 -22.07 -8.70
C LEU A 156 0.93 -20.84 -7.84
N LYS A 157 1.80 -20.93 -6.83
CA LYS A 157 2.23 -19.84 -5.98
C LYS A 157 3.70 -19.56 -6.22
N MET A 158 4.05 -18.30 -6.45
CA MET A 158 5.39 -17.83 -6.79
C MET A 158 5.70 -16.53 -6.05
N ASP A 159 7.00 -16.28 -5.87
CA ASP A 159 7.51 -15.08 -5.20
C ASP A 159 8.82 -14.69 -5.92
N ILE A 160 9.11 -13.40 -6.08
CA ILE A 160 10.37 -12.91 -6.66
C ILE A 160 11.40 -12.83 -5.53
N ARG A 161 12.61 -13.32 -5.81
CA ARG A 161 13.71 -13.33 -4.83
C ARG A 161 14.21 -11.91 -4.60
N HIS A 162 14.22 -11.46 -3.33
CA HIS A 162 14.75 -10.15 -2.93
C HIS A 162 14.30 -8.99 -3.84
N PHE A 163 13.00 -8.96 -4.19
CA PHE A 163 12.47 -8.14 -5.27
C PHE A 163 12.97 -6.69 -5.25
N PHE A 164 12.75 -5.96 -4.17
CA PHE A 164 13.15 -4.55 -4.10
C PHE A 164 14.67 -4.36 -4.23
N GLU A 165 15.46 -5.23 -3.62
CA GLU A 165 16.91 -5.20 -3.67
C GLU A 165 17.47 -5.64 -5.03
N SER A 166 16.68 -6.40 -5.81
CA SER A 166 17.09 -6.97 -7.10
C SER A 166 16.62 -6.15 -8.30
N VAL A 167 15.92 -5.03 -8.08
CA VAL A 167 15.52 -4.17 -9.19
C VAL A 167 16.73 -3.57 -9.89
N ASP A 168 16.88 -3.88 -11.17
CA ASP A 168 17.91 -3.32 -12.03
C ASP A 168 17.51 -1.90 -12.45
N HIS A 169 18.33 -0.91 -12.10
CA HIS A 169 18.08 0.51 -12.37
C HIS A 169 17.99 0.79 -13.86
N ASP A 170 18.89 0.23 -14.68
CA ASP A 170 18.92 0.50 -16.12
C ASP A 170 17.69 -0.07 -16.81
N VAL A 171 17.28 -1.27 -16.41
CA VAL A 171 16.03 -1.88 -16.89
C VAL A 171 14.83 -1.01 -16.53
N LEU A 172 14.74 -0.55 -15.28
CA LEU A 172 13.63 0.31 -14.82
C LEU A 172 13.61 1.64 -15.56
N LYS A 173 14.76 2.31 -15.70
CA LYS A 173 14.90 3.57 -16.46
C LYS A 173 14.51 3.38 -17.93
N ALA A 174 14.92 2.28 -18.56
CA ALA A 174 14.54 1.97 -19.93
C ALA A 174 13.02 1.79 -20.08
N TRP A 175 12.32 1.20 -19.09
CA TRP A 175 10.87 1.11 -19.08
C TRP A 175 10.18 2.46 -18.90
N LEU A 176 10.72 3.35 -18.06
CA LEU A 176 10.22 4.72 -17.87
C LEU A 176 10.34 5.52 -19.18
N LYS A 177 11.51 5.49 -19.83
CA LYS A 177 11.76 6.17 -21.12
C LYS A 177 10.78 5.74 -22.23
N LYS A 178 10.28 4.51 -22.22
CA LYS A 178 9.22 4.05 -23.15
C LYS A 178 7.86 4.72 -22.93
N LYS A 179 7.61 5.30 -21.76
CA LYS A 179 6.31 5.87 -21.39
C LYS A 179 6.33 7.37 -21.19
N ILE A 180 7.46 7.91 -20.78
CA ILE A 180 7.68 9.32 -20.46
C ILE A 180 8.68 9.87 -21.46
N ARG A 181 8.36 11.04 -22.03
CA ARG A 181 9.26 11.82 -22.90
C ARG A 181 9.76 13.11 -22.27
N ASP A 182 9.16 13.50 -21.14
CA ASP A 182 9.55 14.68 -20.39
C ASP A 182 10.92 14.42 -19.77
N GLU A 183 11.96 15.02 -20.33
CA GLU A 183 13.37 14.79 -19.95
C GLU A 183 13.66 15.24 -18.53
N ARG A 184 13.07 16.35 -18.09
CA ARG A 184 13.24 16.83 -16.71
C ARG A 184 12.56 15.91 -15.70
N MET A 185 11.38 15.38 -16.02
CA MET A 185 10.72 14.38 -15.19
C MET A 185 11.52 13.08 -15.14
N LEU A 186 12.03 12.62 -16.27
CA LEU A 186 12.89 11.43 -16.33
C LEU A 186 14.14 11.62 -15.47
N TYR A 187 14.80 12.76 -15.58
CA TYR A 187 15.99 13.07 -14.79
C TYR A 187 15.73 13.01 -13.27
N ILE A 188 14.62 13.60 -12.81
CA ILE A 188 14.24 13.53 -11.39
C ILE A 188 13.96 12.09 -10.95
N LEU A 189 13.29 11.29 -11.80
CA LEU A 189 13.05 9.87 -11.54
C LEU A 189 14.36 9.08 -11.46
N GLU A 190 15.31 9.37 -12.35
CA GLU A 190 16.64 8.77 -12.35
C GLU A 190 17.42 9.12 -11.07
N LEU A 191 17.40 10.38 -10.64
CA LEU A 191 17.99 10.81 -9.36
C LEU A 191 17.39 10.05 -8.17
N ILE A 192 16.07 9.82 -8.15
CA ILE A 192 15.40 9.06 -7.09
C ILE A 192 15.83 7.59 -7.12
N ILE A 193 15.93 6.99 -8.30
CA ILE A 193 16.33 5.59 -8.47
C ILE A 193 17.80 5.40 -8.07
N ASP A 194 18.68 6.27 -8.55
CA ASP A 194 20.13 6.22 -8.30
C ASP A 194 20.52 6.71 -6.89
N GLY A 195 19.58 7.29 -6.16
CA GLY A 195 19.76 7.62 -4.74
C GLY A 195 19.99 6.40 -3.84
N SER A 196 19.76 5.19 -4.35
CA SER A 196 20.13 3.91 -3.73
C SER A 196 21.25 3.26 -4.53
N GLU A 197 22.23 2.65 -3.85
CA GLU A 197 23.31 1.92 -4.52
C GLU A 197 22.82 0.64 -5.19
N VAL A 198 21.79 0.00 -4.63
CA VAL A 198 21.26 -1.28 -5.08
C VAL A 198 19.75 -1.29 -4.99
N GLY A 199 19.09 -1.60 -6.10
CA GLY A 199 17.65 -1.80 -6.16
C GLY A 199 16.83 -0.59 -5.73
N LEU A 200 15.64 -0.82 -5.24
CA LEU A 200 14.72 0.21 -4.73
C LEU A 200 14.63 0.14 -3.20
N PRO A 201 14.87 1.25 -2.48
CA PRO A 201 14.85 1.24 -1.02
C PRO A 201 13.47 0.90 -0.46
N LEU A 202 13.41 -0.04 0.48
CA LEU A 202 12.21 -0.24 1.28
C LEU A 202 11.98 0.98 2.19
N GLY A 203 10.79 1.56 2.12
CA GLY A 203 10.40 2.72 2.89
C GLY A 203 10.20 3.99 2.06
N PHE A 204 10.61 4.01 0.81
CA PHE A 204 10.32 5.10 -0.11
C PHE A 204 8.91 4.93 -0.71
N TYR A 205 8.20 6.04 -0.78
CA TYR A 205 6.88 6.06 -1.42
C TYR A 205 6.96 5.74 -2.92
N THR A 206 8.00 6.22 -3.59
CA THR A 206 8.27 5.95 -5.01
C THR A 206 8.59 4.49 -5.29
N SER A 207 9.32 3.80 -4.42
CA SER A 207 9.73 2.40 -4.64
C SER A 207 8.54 1.47 -4.90
N GLN A 208 7.43 1.66 -4.19
CA GLN A 208 6.23 0.85 -4.37
C GLN A 208 5.54 1.09 -5.72
N TRP A 209 5.56 2.32 -6.21
CA TRP A 209 4.99 2.68 -7.51
C TRP A 209 5.86 2.21 -8.66
N LEU A 210 7.16 2.44 -8.57
CA LEU A 210 8.14 2.04 -9.58
C LEU A 210 8.21 0.52 -9.72
N SER A 211 8.17 -0.22 -8.62
CA SER A 211 8.17 -1.68 -8.64
C SER A 211 6.89 -2.25 -9.24
N ASN A 212 5.72 -1.69 -8.93
CA ASN A 212 4.47 -2.09 -9.59
C ASN A 212 4.46 -1.74 -11.09
N PHE A 213 4.98 -0.57 -11.45
CA PHE A 213 5.12 -0.15 -12.85
C PHE A 213 6.03 -1.10 -13.63
N MET A 214 7.17 -1.47 -13.06
CA MET A 214 8.11 -2.40 -13.68
C MET A 214 7.48 -3.77 -13.98
N LEU A 215 6.59 -4.26 -13.11
CA LEU A 215 5.96 -5.58 -13.28
C LEU A 215 4.69 -5.57 -14.17
N GLN A 216 4.23 -4.42 -14.67
CA GLN A 216 3.07 -4.37 -15.58
C GLN A 216 3.23 -5.26 -16.82
N PRO A 217 4.39 -5.27 -17.52
CA PRO A 217 4.57 -6.15 -18.66
C PRO A 217 4.50 -7.64 -18.32
N LEU A 218 4.90 -8.03 -17.11
CA LEU A 218 4.74 -9.40 -16.62
C LEU A 218 3.26 -9.76 -16.42
N ASP A 219 2.49 -8.85 -15.82
CA ASP A 219 1.05 -9.03 -15.63
C ASP A 219 0.33 -9.24 -16.97
N HIS A 220 0.66 -8.42 -17.97
CA HIS A 220 0.15 -8.55 -19.34
C HIS A 220 0.60 -9.85 -20.00
N PHE A 221 1.87 -10.24 -19.87
CA PHE A 221 2.38 -11.50 -20.37
C PHE A 221 1.59 -12.71 -19.83
N ILE A 222 1.39 -12.75 -18.51
CA ILE A 222 0.65 -13.84 -17.83
C ILE A 222 -0.81 -13.88 -18.31
N LYS A 223 -1.45 -12.73 -18.49
CA LYS A 223 -2.86 -12.67 -18.91
C LYS A 223 -3.06 -12.86 -20.41
N GLU A 224 -2.27 -12.20 -21.23
CA GLU A 224 -2.50 -12.10 -22.65
C GLU A 224 -1.80 -13.21 -23.45
N GLN A 225 -0.59 -13.61 -23.04
CA GLN A 225 0.18 -14.63 -23.75
C GLN A 225 0.00 -16.02 -23.12
N LEU A 226 0.15 -16.14 -21.80
CA LEU A 226 -0.03 -17.42 -21.12
C LEU A 226 -1.52 -17.76 -20.88
N LYS A 227 -2.45 -16.82 -21.14
CA LYS A 227 -3.90 -17.02 -21.02
C LYS A 227 -4.34 -17.50 -19.63
N ALA A 228 -3.65 -17.11 -18.57
CA ALA A 228 -4.03 -17.44 -17.20
C ALA A 228 -5.46 -16.95 -16.88
N VAL A 229 -6.38 -17.86 -16.58
CA VAL A 229 -7.78 -17.50 -16.32
C VAL A 229 -7.89 -16.65 -15.07
N HIS A 230 -7.37 -17.15 -13.97
CA HIS A 230 -7.35 -16.48 -12.68
C HIS A 230 -5.92 -16.26 -12.21
N TYR A 231 -5.50 -15.01 -12.24
CA TYR A 231 -4.19 -14.54 -11.81
C TYR A 231 -4.34 -13.34 -10.89
N ILE A 232 -3.56 -13.29 -9.82
CA ILE A 232 -3.52 -12.19 -8.88
C ILE A 232 -2.09 -11.99 -8.37
N ARG A 233 -1.69 -10.73 -8.18
CA ARG A 233 -0.40 -10.34 -7.66
C ARG A 233 -0.54 -9.40 -6.46
N TYR A 234 0.27 -9.61 -5.45
CA TYR A 234 0.44 -8.70 -4.32
C TYR A 234 1.92 -8.35 -4.20
N MET A 235 2.33 -7.24 -4.81
CA MET A 235 3.74 -6.86 -5.03
C MET A 235 4.48 -7.97 -5.80
N ASP A 236 5.44 -8.64 -5.14
CA ASP A 236 6.25 -9.75 -5.63
C ASP A 236 5.59 -11.13 -5.48
N ASP A 237 4.57 -11.24 -4.64
CA ASP A 237 3.86 -12.51 -4.37
C ASP A 237 2.75 -12.74 -5.41
N MET A 238 2.79 -13.83 -6.15
CA MET A 238 1.93 -14.14 -7.30
C MET A 238 1.20 -15.46 -7.13
N VAL A 239 -0.07 -15.49 -7.55
CA VAL A 239 -0.90 -16.69 -7.55
C VAL A 239 -1.60 -16.85 -8.88
N VAL A 240 -1.50 -18.04 -9.48
CA VAL A 240 -2.27 -18.46 -10.65
C VAL A 240 -3.07 -19.70 -10.29
N PHE A 241 -4.38 -19.68 -10.56
CA PHE A 241 -5.21 -20.89 -10.49
C PHE A 241 -5.32 -21.54 -11.87
N GLY A 242 -5.42 -22.87 -11.90
CA GLY A 242 -5.53 -23.62 -13.13
C GLY A 242 -6.24 -24.96 -12.96
N LYS A 243 -6.72 -25.49 -14.08
CA LYS A 243 -7.39 -26.81 -14.16
C LYS A 243 -6.42 -27.98 -14.25
N ASN A 244 -5.18 -27.72 -14.68
CA ASN A 244 -4.18 -28.73 -15.02
C ASN A 244 -2.83 -28.41 -14.37
N LYS A 245 -2.26 -29.37 -13.66
CA LYS A 245 -0.97 -29.24 -12.99
C LYS A 245 0.20 -29.03 -13.98
N LYS A 246 0.19 -29.76 -15.11
CA LYS A 246 1.25 -29.66 -16.14
C LYS A 246 1.27 -28.28 -16.78
N GLU A 247 0.10 -27.71 -17.05
CA GLU A 247 -0.04 -26.35 -17.59
C GLU A 247 0.55 -25.29 -16.64
N LEU A 248 0.28 -25.40 -15.34
CA LEU A 248 0.83 -24.49 -14.34
C LEU A 248 2.35 -24.61 -14.20
N HIS A 249 2.94 -25.80 -14.34
CA HIS A 249 4.40 -25.95 -14.37
C HIS A 249 5.00 -25.29 -15.62
N ARG A 250 4.34 -25.44 -16.79
CA ARG A 250 4.78 -24.73 -18.01
C ARG A 250 4.70 -23.21 -17.82
N MET A 251 3.60 -22.70 -17.27
CA MET A 251 3.47 -21.27 -16.96
C MET A 251 4.56 -20.77 -16.02
N GLN A 252 4.91 -21.55 -15.00
CA GLN A 252 6.00 -21.21 -14.08
C GLN A 252 7.32 -21.04 -14.82
N GLN A 253 7.68 -21.98 -15.71
CA GLN A 253 8.92 -21.90 -16.48
C GLN A 253 8.96 -20.67 -17.40
N GLU A 254 7.84 -20.38 -18.06
CA GLU A 254 7.71 -19.21 -18.93
C GLU A 254 7.79 -17.88 -18.14
N ILE A 255 7.18 -17.82 -16.96
CA ILE A 255 7.23 -16.66 -16.07
C ILE A 255 8.66 -16.44 -15.55
N GLU A 256 9.34 -17.51 -15.14
CA GLU A 256 10.74 -17.45 -14.67
C GLU A 256 11.68 -16.98 -15.77
N ARG A 257 11.51 -17.50 -16.99
CA ARG A 257 12.26 -17.05 -18.17
C ARG A 257 12.00 -15.56 -18.45
N PHE A 258 10.75 -15.13 -18.44
CA PHE A 258 10.38 -13.73 -18.67
C PHE A 258 10.98 -12.79 -17.62
N LEU A 259 10.93 -13.15 -16.32
CA LEU A 259 11.54 -12.39 -15.24
C LEU A 259 13.04 -12.21 -15.46
N ARG A 260 13.75 -13.28 -15.82
CA ARG A 260 15.20 -13.26 -16.07
C ARG A 260 15.55 -12.43 -17.30
N GLU A 261 14.88 -12.66 -18.43
CA GLU A 261 15.26 -12.04 -19.71
C GLU A 261 14.83 -10.57 -19.82
N LYS A 262 13.72 -10.17 -19.18
CA LYS A 262 13.16 -8.83 -19.32
C LYS A 262 13.50 -7.90 -18.15
N PHE A 263 13.80 -8.46 -16.98
CA PHE A 263 13.95 -7.67 -15.77
C PHE A 263 15.23 -7.98 -14.96
N ASN A 264 16.05 -8.94 -15.37
CA ASN A 264 17.17 -9.47 -14.58
C ASN A 264 16.74 -9.96 -13.19
N LEU A 265 15.47 -10.37 -13.02
CA LEU A 265 14.91 -10.84 -11.77
C LEU A 265 14.91 -12.36 -11.69
N GLN A 266 15.05 -12.89 -10.48
CA GLN A 266 15.01 -14.32 -10.21
C GLN A 266 13.74 -14.71 -9.44
N MET A 267 13.11 -15.81 -9.85
CA MET A 267 12.06 -16.43 -9.05
C MET A 267 12.68 -17.11 -7.82
N LYS A 268 11.97 -17.03 -6.70
CA LYS A 268 12.40 -17.70 -5.48
C LYS A 268 12.19 -19.20 -5.59
N GLY A 269 13.18 -20.00 -5.20
CA GLY A 269 13.18 -21.46 -5.39
C GLY A 269 12.08 -22.22 -4.63
N ASN A 270 11.34 -21.57 -3.74
CA ASN A 270 10.24 -22.16 -2.98
C ASN A 270 8.85 -22.00 -3.64
N TRP A 271 8.79 -21.73 -4.94
CA TRP A 271 7.53 -21.76 -5.69
C TRP A 271 6.87 -23.15 -5.62
N GLN A 272 5.56 -23.20 -5.75
CA GLN A 272 4.79 -24.43 -5.53
C GLN A 272 3.63 -24.55 -6.49
N VAL A 273 3.44 -25.77 -7.04
CA VAL A 273 2.19 -26.17 -7.70
C VAL A 273 1.54 -27.27 -6.87
N PHE A 274 0.34 -27.01 -6.38
CA PHE A 274 -0.37 -27.96 -5.53
C PHE A 274 -1.85 -28.07 -5.86
N ARG A 275 -2.46 -29.21 -5.47
CA ARG A 275 -3.91 -29.38 -5.53
C ARG A 275 -4.56 -28.46 -4.50
N PHE A 276 -5.48 -27.62 -4.97
CA PHE A 276 -6.26 -26.77 -4.08
C PHE A 276 -7.21 -27.61 -3.22
N ASP A 277 -7.56 -27.09 -2.06
CA ASP A 277 -8.48 -27.72 -1.11
C ASP A 277 -9.82 -28.11 -1.75
N TYR A 278 -10.29 -29.34 -1.45
CA TYR A 278 -11.57 -29.88 -1.93
C TYR A 278 -12.08 -31.00 -1.02
N THR A 279 -13.38 -31.24 -1.07
CA THR A 279 -13.99 -32.43 -0.44
C THR A 279 -14.13 -33.54 -1.47
N GLU A 280 -13.57 -34.71 -1.16
CA GLU A 280 -13.69 -35.90 -2.02
C GLU A 280 -15.11 -36.47 -1.98
N LYS A 281 -15.76 -36.54 -3.13
CA LYS A 281 -17.19 -36.97 -3.22
C LYS A 281 -17.47 -38.35 -2.66
N LYS A 282 -16.54 -39.31 -2.82
CA LYS A 282 -16.74 -40.71 -2.40
C LYS A 282 -16.65 -40.87 -0.89
N THR A 283 -15.75 -40.19 -0.22
CA THR A 283 -15.45 -40.41 1.20
C THR A 283 -15.90 -39.27 2.10
N GLY A 284 -16.33 -38.12 1.54
CA GLY A 284 -16.61 -36.92 2.29
C GLY A 284 -15.38 -36.28 2.94
N LYS A 285 -14.20 -36.86 2.78
CA LYS A 285 -12.96 -36.37 3.42
C LYS A 285 -12.41 -35.16 2.69
N ARG A 286 -11.92 -34.20 3.48
CA ARG A 286 -11.20 -33.03 2.96
C ARG A 286 -9.80 -33.45 2.49
N LYS A 287 -9.46 -33.07 1.26
CA LYS A 287 -8.18 -33.34 0.60
C LYS A 287 -7.62 -32.05 -0.05
N GLY A 288 -6.38 -32.08 -0.48
CA GLY A 288 -5.69 -30.93 -1.06
C GLY A 288 -5.13 -30.00 0.02
N ARG A 289 -4.78 -28.77 -0.37
CA ARG A 289 -4.15 -27.78 0.51
C ARG A 289 -4.81 -26.42 0.34
N PRO A 290 -5.10 -25.68 1.43
CA PRO A 290 -5.56 -24.30 1.33
C PRO A 290 -4.50 -23.39 0.72
N LEU A 291 -4.95 -22.32 0.07
CA LEU A 291 -4.06 -21.26 -0.40
C LEU A 291 -3.80 -20.27 0.75
N ASP A 292 -2.55 -20.14 1.15
CA ASP A 292 -2.08 -19.08 2.06
C ASP A 292 -1.58 -17.90 1.24
N PHE A 293 -2.32 -16.75 1.25
CA PHE A 293 -1.99 -15.56 0.48
C PHE A 293 -2.54 -14.29 1.14
N MET A 294 -1.80 -13.19 1.10
CA MET A 294 -2.20 -11.86 1.66
C MET A 294 -2.67 -11.88 3.12
N GLY A 295 -2.18 -12.81 3.94
CA GLY A 295 -2.58 -12.93 5.35
C GLY A 295 -3.84 -13.75 5.59
N PHE A 296 -4.40 -14.38 4.56
CA PHE A 296 -5.55 -15.25 4.62
C PHE A 296 -5.20 -16.69 4.23
N GLN A 297 -5.97 -17.64 4.73
CA GLN A 297 -6.01 -19.02 4.25
C GLN A 297 -7.36 -19.28 3.58
N PHE A 298 -7.31 -19.55 2.27
CA PHE A 298 -8.48 -19.81 1.45
C PHE A 298 -8.71 -21.31 1.35
N TYR A 299 -9.93 -21.71 1.64
CA TYR A 299 -10.46 -23.06 1.44
C TYR A 299 -11.58 -23.00 0.40
N HIS A 300 -12.04 -24.13 -0.08
CA HIS A 300 -13.14 -24.17 -1.07
C HIS A 300 -14.49 -23.69 -0.52
N ASP A 301 -14.68 -23.73 0.80
CA ASP A 301 -15.93 -23.44 1.52
C ASP A 301 -15.83 -22.22 2.47
N LYS A 302 -14.61 -21.80 2.83
CA LYS A 302 -14.38 -20.71 3.79
C LYS A 302 -13.04 -20.03 3.58
N THR A 303 -12.92 -18.83 4.15
CA THR A 303 -11.66 -18.09 4.23
C THR A 303 -11.40 -17.72 5.69
N ILE A 304 -10.28 -18.16 6.22
CA ILE A 304 -9.87 -17.83 7.59
C ILE A 304 -8.61 -16.96 7.60
N LEU A 305 -8.36 -16.36 8.74
CA LEU A 305 -7.15 -15.59 8.95
C LEU A 305 -5.93 -16.52 9.06
N ARG A 306 -4.79 -16.11 8.53
CA ARG A 306 -3.51 -16.85 8.66
C ARG A 306 -3.19 -17.10 10.13
N GLU A 307 -2.76 -18.29 10.47
CA GLU A 307 -2.49 -18.71 11.85
C GLU A 307 -1.52 -17.76 12.58
N SER A 308 -0.46 -17.32 11.95
CA SER A 308 0.50 -16.39 12.55
C SER A 308 -0.13 -15.05 12.95
N ILE A 309 -1.10 -14.55 12.17
CA ILE A 309 -1.85 -13.34 12.49
C ILE A 309 -2.83 -13.59 13.65
N MET A 310 -3.50 -14.76 13.65
CA MET A 310 -4.36 -15.17 14.77
C MET A 310 -3.60 -15.27 16.09
N LEU A 311 -2.42 -15.89 16.07
CA LEU A 311 -1.56 -15.99 17.25
C LEU A 311 -1.09 -14.61 17.73
N SER A 312 -0.72 -13.73 16.82
CA SER A 312 -0.32 -12.36 17.15
C SER A 312 -1.46 -11.56 17.78
N CYS A 313 -2.67 -11.69 17.23
CA CYS A 313 -3.90 -11.12 17.79
C CYS A 313 -4.14 -11.63 19.22
N THR A 314 -4.14 -12.96 19.41
CA THR A 314 -4.36 -13.59 20.73
C THR A 314 -3.34 -13.12 21.76
N ARG A 315 -2.05 -13.11 21.41
CA ARG A 315 -0.97 -12.63 22.28
C ARG A 315 -1.15 -11.15 22.66
N LYS A 316 -1.54 -10.31 21.70
CA LYS A 316 -1.80 -8.89 21.95
C LYS A 316 -2.99 -8.70 22.86
N VAL A 317 -4.10 -9.40 22.62
CA VAL A 317 -5.31 -9.37 23.44
C VAL A 317 -4.99 -9.77 24.89
N ASN A 318 -4.32 -10.92 25.11
CA ASN A 318 -3.96 -11.41 26.44
C ASN A 318 -3.03 -10.44 27.19
N ARG A 319 -2.09 -9.81 26.47
CA ARG A 319 -1.21 -8.78 27.08
C ARG A 319 -2.00 -7.56 27.51
N VAL A 320 -2.95 -7.11 26.70
CA VAL A 320 -3.76 -5.92 26.99
C VAL A 320 -4.77 -6.20 28.10
N ALA A 321 -5.32 -7.41 28.18
CA ALA A 321 -6.25 -7.82 29.23
C ALA A 321 -5.63 -7.75 30.64
N LYS A 322 -4.30 -7.93 30.75
CA LYS A 322 -3.55 -7.84 32.03
C LYS A 322 -3.18 -6.42 32.45
N LYS A 323 -3.48 -5.40 31.62
CA LYS A 323 -3.14 -4.00 31.91
C LYS A 323 -4.25 -3.33 32.71
N GLU A 324 -3.89 -2.60 33.72
CA GLU A 324 -4.82 -1.72 34.48
C GLU A 324 -5.39 -0.62 33.57
N LYS A 325 -4.53 -0.01 32.78
CA LYS A 325 -4.91 1.07 31.82
C LYS A 325 -4.58 0.70 30.39
N ILE A 326 -5.60 0.68 29.54
CA ILE A 326 -5.47 0.43 28.09
C ILE A 326 -5.09 1.75 27.41
N THR A 327 -3.95 1.76 26.73
CA THR A 327 -3.49 2.93 25.97
C THR A 327 -4.18 3.02 24.60
N TRP A 328 -4.11 4.19 23.96
CA TRP A 328 -4.57 4.37 22.59
C TRP A 328 -3.86 3.39 21.61
N TYR A 329 -2.55 3.19 21.77
CA TYR A 329 -1.79 2.23 20.96
C TYR A 329 -2.28 0.78 21.12
N ASP A 330 -2.66 0.38 22.35
CA ASP A 330 -3.21 -0.95 22.60
C ASP A 330 -4.58 -1.10 21.94
N ALA A 331 -5.43 -0.07 22.05
CA ALA A 331 -6.76 -0.07 21.47
C ALA A 331 -6.72 -0.13 19.93
N THR A 332 -5.92 0.72 19.30
CA THR A 332 -5.77 0.74 17.83
C THR A 332 -5.19 -0.56 17.29
N ALA A 333 -4.19 -1.16 17.98
CA ALA A 333 -3.62 -2.42 17.55
C ALA A 333 -4.65 -3.57 17.58
N ILE A 334 -5.48 -3.67 18.63
CA ILE A 334 -6.54 -4.70 18.68
C ILE A 334 -7.62 -4.42 17.63
N LEU A 335 -8.06 -3.17 17.48
CA LEU A 335 -9.07 -2.81 16.48
C LEU A 335 -8.61 -3.07 15.04
N SER A 336 -7.30 -2.96 14.76
CA SER A 336 -6.73 -3.36 13.47
C SER A 336 -6.96 -4.85 13.18
N TYR A 337 -6.76 -5.74 14.17
CA TYR A 337 -7.09 -7.16 14.01
C TYR A 337 -8.58 -7.40 13.83
N MET A 338 -9.45 -6.58 14.46
CA MET A 338 -10.90 -6.71 14.28
C MET A 338 -11.33 -6.49 12.82
N GLY A 339 -10.65 -5.57 12.10
CA GLY A 339 -10.88 -5.38 10.67
C GLY A 339 -10.63 -6.65 9.83
N TYR A 340 -9.62 -7.43 10.17
CA TYR A 340 -9.37 -8.74 9.54
C TYR A 340 -10.40 -9.79 9.96
N LEU A 341 -10.71 -9.88 11.25
CA LEU A 341 -11.64 -10.88 11.80
C LEU A 341 -13.06 -10.69 11.27
N SER A 342 -13.55 -9.48 11.15
CA SER A 342 -14.90 -9.18 10.63
C SER A 342 -15.09 -9.58 9.16
N ASN A 343 -14.00 -9.68 8.42
CA ASN A 343 -14.00 -10.01 6.99
C ASN A 343 -13.62 -11.47 6.68
N THR A 344 -13.58 -12.34 7.67
CA THR A 344 -13.19 -13.75 7.53
C THR A 344 -14.13 -14.67 8.31
N ASP A 345 -14.12 -15.97 8.01
CA ASP A 345 -14.89 -16.99 8.69
C ASP A 345 -14.22 -17.44 10.01
N THR A 346 -13.72 -16.46 10.79
CA THR A 346 -13.00 -16.66 12.07
C THR A 346 -13.79 -16.16 13.28
N TYR A 347 -15.12 -16.17 13.19
CA TYR A 347 -16.00 -15.69 14.26
C TYR A 347 -15.86 -16.49 15.56
N ASP A 348 -15.72 -17.82 15.48
CA ASP A 348 -15.52 -18.67 16.65
C ASP A 348 -14.22 -18.32 17.41
N MET A 349 -13.16 -18.03 16.67
CA MET A 349 -11.90 -17.52 17.24
C MET A 349 -12.11 -16.20 17.99
N TYR A 350 -12.90 -15.27 17.43
CA TYR A 350 -13.25 -14.03 18.11
C TYR A 350 -13.99 -14.30 19.42
N LEU A 351 -15.00 -15.20 19.43
CA LEU A 351 -15.77 -15.56 20.61
C LEU A 351 -14.89 -16.19 21.72
N GLN A 352 -13.96 -17.06 21.33
CA GLN A 352 -13.15 -17.81 22.28
C GLN A 352 -11.91 -17.05 22.78
N ARG A 353 -11.25 -16.27 21.90
CA ARG A 353 -9.92 -15.73 22.16
C ARG A 353 -9.83 -14.20 22.23
N VAL A 354 -10.90 -13.49 21.93
CA VAL A 354 -10.91 -12.02 21.97
C VAL A 354 -12.00 -11.48 22.88
N LYS A 355 -13.25 -11.87 22.65
CA LYS A 355 -14.43 -11.37 23.37
C LYS A 355 -14.34 -11.51 24.90
N PRO A 356 -13.83 -12.62 25.47
CA PRO A 356 -13.75 -12.78 26.93
C PRO A 356 -12.73 -11.84 27.60
N TYR A 357 -11.73 -11.38 26.85
CA TYR A 357 -10.59 -10.64 27.40
C TYR A 357 -10.66 -9.13 27.20
N VAL A 358 -11.35 -8.66 26.14
CA VAL A 358 -11.42 -7.23 25.80
C VAL A 358 -12.80 -6.82 25.32
N ASN A 359 -13.24 -5.66 25.76
CA ASN A 359 -14.49 -5.05 25.30
C ASN A 359 -14.21 -4.12 24.11
N VAL A 360 -14.58 -4.55 22.91
CA VAL A 360 -14.35 -3.83 21.66
C VAL A 360 -15.04 -2.45 21.65
N LYS A 361 -16.22 -2.30 22.27
CA LYS A 361 -16.90 -0.98 22.42
C LYS A 361 -16.05 -0.02 23.25
N LYS A 362 -15.44 -0.51 24.36
CA LYS A 362 -14.53 0.28 25.18
C LYS A 362 -13.27 0.71 24.41
N LEU A 363 -12.70 -0.18 23.58
CA LEU A 363 -11.55 0.14 22.74
C LEU A 363 -11.89 1.23 21.69
N LYS A 364 -13.05 1.13 21.04
CA LYS A 364 -13.54 2.17 20.10
C LYS A 364 -13.71 3.51 20.79
N LYS A 365 -14.25 3.54 22.03
CA LYS A 365 -14.39 4.78 22.82
C LYS A 365 -13.02 5.41 23.13
N ILE A 366 -11.99 4.61 23.46
CA ILE A 366 -10.64 5.12 23.73
C ILE A 366 -10.07 5.79 22.47
N VAL A 367 -10.22 5.16 21.29
CA VAL A 367 -9.72 5.72 20.05
C VAL A 367 -10.47 7.00 19.67
N SER A 368 -11.80 7.01 19.76
CA SER A 368 -12.63 8.20 19.45
C SER A 368 -12.30 9.38 20.39
N LYS A 369 -12.15 9.14 21.70
CA LYS A 369 -11.76 10.21 22.65
C LYS A 369 -10.39 10.80 22.29
N HIS A 370 -9.44 9.96 21.91
CA HIS A 370 -8.11 10.43 21.50
C HIS A 370 -8.16 11.26 20.22
N SER A 371 -8.94 10.85 19.21
CA SER A 371 -9.11 11.61 17.97
C SER A 371 -9.74 12.98 18.23
N LYS A 372 -10.84 13.03 19.00
CA LYS A 372 -11.51 14.30 19.37
C LYS A 372 -10.60 15.25 20.17
N ARG A 373 -9.74 14.70 21.06
CA ARG A 373 -8.77 15.51 21.78
C ARG A 373 -7.74 16.12 20.83
N LYS A 374 -7.23 15.33 19.88
CA LYS A 374 -6.27 15.82 18.88
C LYS A 374 -6.87 16.87 17.93
N GLU A 375 -8.11 16.70 17.54
CA GLU A 375 -8.83 17.71 16.74
C GLU A 375 -8.95 19.04 17.49
N ARG A 376 -9.30 19.00 18.78
CA ARG A 376 -9.34 20.20 19.64
C ARG A 376 -7.97 20.86 19.78
N GLU A 377 -6.94 20.08 20.11
CA GLU A 377 -5.55 20.58 20.23
C GLU A 377 -5.07 21.21 18.93
N LYS A 378 -5.45 20.65 17.77
CA LYS A 378 -5.14 21.21 16.44
C LYS A 378 -5.88 22.54 16.22
N HIS A 379 -7.16 22.61 16.53
CA HIS A 379 -7.97 23.83 16.39
C HIS A 379 -7.43 24.95 17.28
N GLU A 380 -7.13 24.67 18.55
CA GLU A 380 -6.54 25.64 19.48
C GLU A 380 -5.17 26.17 19.01
N ARG A 381 -4.34 25.30 18.42
CA ARG A 381 -3.05 25.73 17.82
C ARG A 381 -3.26 26.65 16.64
N MET A 382 -4.20 26.34 15.76
CA MET A 382 -4.55 27.21 14.63
C MET A 382 -5.07 28.57 15.09
N GLU A 383 -5.95 28.62 16.08
CA GLU A 383 -6.44 29.88 16.65
C GLU A 383 -5.34 30.73 17.30
N ARG A 384 -4.42 30.09 18.04
CA ARG A 384 -3.25 30.78 18.61
C ARG A 384 -2.33 31.32 17.54
N SER A 385 -2.11 30.58 16.43
CA SER A 385 -1.31 31.03 15.30
C SER A 385 -1.93 32.24 14.61
N VAL A 386 -3.24 32.24 14.42
CA VAL A 386 -4.00 33.37 13.83
C VAL A 386 -3.94 34.59 14.76
N ARG A 387 -4.11 34.44 16.08
CA ARG A 387 -4.04 35.55 17.06
C ARG A 387 -2.63 36.16 17.15
N ASN A 388 -1.59 35.34 17.03
CA ASN A 388 -0.21 35.83 17.07
C ASN A 388 0.23 36.42 15.71
N GLY A 389 -0.29 35.93 14.57
CA GLY A 389 -0.04 36.52 13.24
C GLY A 389 -0.78 37.83 13.00
N GLY A 390 -1.89 38.08 13.71
CA GLY A 390 -2.68 39.31 13.58
C GLY A 390 -2.09 40.55 14.25
N ARG A 391 -0.91 40.44 14.89
CA ARG A 391 -0.16 41.60 15.45
C ARG A 391 0.82 42.23 14.48
N THR A 392 1.01 41.69 13.29
CA THR A 392 1.86 42.24 12.24
C THR A 392 1.19 42.07 10.87
N ALA A 393 0.29 42.92 10.51
CA ALA A 393 -0.09 43.41 9.17
C ALA A 393 -1.62 43.59 9.05
N GLY A 394 -2.03 44.82 8.71
CA GLY A 394 -3.42 45.13 8.40
C GLY A 394 -3.88 44.50 7.09
N GLY A 395 -5.08 44.02 7.10
CA GLY A 395 -6.07 44.00 6.04
C GLY A 395 -5.83 43.21 4.76
N VAL A 396 -6.28 41.98 4.70
CA VAL A 396 -6.86 41.40 3.46
C VAL A 396 -8.02 40.49 3.86
N ARG A 397 -9.18 40.70 3.26
CA ARG A 397 -10.42 39.93 3.48
C ARG A 397 -10.31 38.56 2.80
N HIS A 398 -10.66 37.51 3.50
CA HIS A 398 -10.77 36.15 2.95
C HIS A 398 -12.20 35.86 2.44
N SER A 399 -12.26 35.38 1.21
CA SER A 399 -13.42 34.66 0.67
C SER A 399 -13.33 33.17 1.04
N SER A 400 -14.42 32.63 1.56
CA SER A 400 -14.55 31.23 1.97
C SER A 400 -14.68 30.30 0.77
N VAL A 401 -13.82 29.30 0.68
CA VAL A 401 -13.96 28.14 -0.20
C VAL A 401 -14.31 26.94 0.67
N THR A 402 -15.46 26.35 0.42
CA THR A 402 -15.93 25.13 1.09
C THR A 402 -15.19 23.90 0.58
N ASP A 403 -14.61 23.16 1.50
CA ASP A 403 -13.83 21.96 1.23
C ASP A 403 -14.74 20.71 1.30
N ASN A 404 -14.92 20.03 0.17
CA ASN A 404 -15.63 18.74 0.10
C ASN A 404 -14.68 17.61 0.48
N GLY A 405 -14.43 17.46 1.77
CA GLY A 405 -13.71 16.32 2.34
C GLY A 405 -14.63 15.11 2.48
N ILE A 406 -14.32 14.02 1.80
CA ILE A 406 -14.95 12.71 2.05
C ILE A 406 -14.58 12.27 3.46
N SER A 407 -15.56 12.27 4.36
CA SER A 407 -15.37 11.98 5.78
C SER A 407 -15.18 10.48 6.05
N GLU A 408 -14.37 10.17 7.06
CA GLU A 408 -14.18 8.81 7.60
C GLU A 408 -15.47 8.11 8.04
N THR A 409 -16.58 8.82 8.11
CA THR A 409 -17.91 8.31 8.45
C THR A 409 -18.43 7.29 7.44
N GLN A 410 -18.08 7.40 6.16
CA GLN A 410 -18.48 6.42 5.13
C GLN A 410 -17.77 5.06 5.29
N TYR A 411 -16.59 5.04 5.93
CA TYR A 411 -15.87 3.79 6.20
C TYR A 411 -16.47 3.00 7.39
N GLN A 412 -17.13 3.70 8.32
CA GLN A 412 -17.80 3.09 9.47
C GLN A 412 -19.18 2.54 9.11
N GLU A 413 -19.98 3.25 8.31
CA GLU A 413 -21.32 2.80 7.91
C GLU A 413 -21.31 1.57 6.98
N SER A 414 -20.32 1.42 6.11
CA SER A 414 -20.19 0.23 5.26
C SER A 414 -19.86 -1.04 6.07
N ASN A 415 -19.11 -0.91 7.18
CA ASN A 415 -18.78 -2.04 8.06
C ASN A 415 -19.96 -2.45 8.96
N GLU A 416 -20.82 -1.50 9.40
CA GLU A 416 -22.00 -1.84 10.20
C GLU A 416 -23.10 -2.51 9.37
N ARG A 417 -23.31 -2.07 8.12
CA ARG A 417 -24.29 -2.72 7.21
C ARG A 417 -23.87 -4.12 6.79
N GLY A 418 -22.55 -4.39 6.64
CA GLY A 418 -22.03 -5.71 6.34
C GLY A 418 -22.20 -6.72 7.49
N CYS A 419 -22.08 -6.24 8.73
CA CYS A 419 -22.21 -7.08 9.92
C CYS A 419 -23.68 -7.45 10.19
N ARG A 420 -24.63 -6.50 10.09
CA ARG A 420 -26.06 -6.73 10.28
C ARG A 420 -26.67 -7.65 9.20
N ARG A 421 -26.23 -7.56 7.95
CA ARG A 421 -26.69 -8.46 6.87
C ARG A 421 -26.27 -9.91 7.09
N LYS A 422 -25.10 -10.16 7.67
CA LYS A 422 -24.62 -11.53 7.98
C LYS A 422 -25.28 -12.12 9.22
N GLU A 423 -25.67 -11.31 10.20
CA GLU A 423 -26.44 -11.76 11.37
C GLU A 423 -27.86 -12.19 10.98
N ASN A 424 -28.54 -11.42 10.14
CA ASN A 424 -29.90 -11.73 9.69
C ASN A 424 -29.96 -12.99 8.80
N HIS A 425 -28.96 -13.23 7.94
CA HIS A 425 -28.89 -14.48 7.16
C HIS A 425 -28.57 -15.72 7.99
N ARG A 426 -27.90 -15.58 9.13
CA ARG A 426 -27.58 -16.72 10.02
C ARG A 426 -28.72 -17.04 11.00
N MET A 427 -29.55 -16.07 11.35
CA MET A 427 -30.78 -16.33 12.12
C MET A 427 -31.87 -17.01 11.29
N ALA A 428 -32.00 -16.65 10.01
CA ALA A 428 -32.94 -17.30 9.10
C ALA A 428 -32.59 -18.79 8.77
N ALA A 429 -31.31 -19.17 8.84
CA ALA A 429 -30.85 -20.54 8.58
C ALA A 429 -30.84 -21.46 9.81
N ARG A 430 -31.22 -20.98 10.99
CA ARG A 430 -31.33 -21.76 12.23
C ARG A 430 -32.78 -21.97 12.71
N GLY A 431 -33.75 -21.48 11.94
CA GLY A 431 -35.19 -21.59 12.23
C GLY A 431 -35.96 -22.40 11.18
N ALA A 432 -35.26 -23.24 10.35
CA ALA A 432 -35.89 -24.19 9.44
C ALA A 432 -35.27 -25.58 9.62
#